data_7b4e3f55d458a0a6162f1a1015a8cd80
#
_entry.id   7b4e3f55d458a0a6162f1a1015a8cd80
#
_cell.length_a   1.000
_cell.length_b   1.000
_cell.length_c   1.000
_cell.angle_alpha   90.00
_cell.angle_beta   90.00
_cell.angle_gamma   90.00
#
_symmetry.space_group_name_H-M   'P 1'
#
loop_
_entity.id
_entity.type
_entity.pdbx_description
1 polymer ?
#
loop_
_entity_poly.entity_id
_entity_poly.type
_entity_poly.pdbx_seq_one_letter_code
_entity_poly.pdbx_strand_id
1 'polypeptide(L)'
;MRSIGLISASIVLFLFSFSLLSSAADVPVGCSVLTQPQIAAATGVTVSPGAPISAPTSCQWSGSGKIVTLTIRQPLAGKSPVDQFNDAKKKTLPGITTEPASGVGDDAFYIFYAGQNRAGCGLVVKKGTSVFEVRVYGFDLAQAKTVSKTLAKEAAAKF
;
A
#
# COMPACT_ATOMS: atom_id res chain seq x y z
N MET A 1 60.93 0.47 58.64
CA MET A 1 59.43 0.41 58.75
C MET A 1 58.84 1.06 57.56
N ARG A 2 58.35 0.26 56.59
CA ARG A 2 57.76 0.74 55.35
C ARG A 2 56.32 0.14 55.23
N SER A 3 55.35 1.02 55.32
CA SER A 3 53.92 0.68 55.15
C SER A 3 53.60 0.50 53.67
N ILE A 4 53.06 -0.65 53.33
CA ILE A 4 52.55 -0.97 51.97
C ILE A 4 51.04 -0.66 51.95
N GLY A 5 50.68 0.37 51.18
CA GLY A 5 49.29 0.73 50.96
C GLY A 5 48.63 -0.18 49.90
N LEU A 6 47.52 -0.83 50.27
CA LEU A 6 46.66 -1.58 49.38
C LEU A 6 45.78 -0.63 48.51
N ILE A 7 45.98 -0.66 47.20
CA ILE A 7 45.13 0.03 46.25
C ILE A 7 44.00 -0.91 45.87
N SER A 8 42.79 -0.58 46.34
CA SER A 8 41.56 -1.30 45.97
C SER A 8 41.08 -0.80 44.62
N ALA A 9 41.20 -1.63 43.60
CA ALA A 9 40.67 -1.33 42.24
C ALA A 9 39.20 -1.72 42.18
N SER A 10 38.32 -0.72 42.24
CA SER A 10 36.87 -0.91 41.98
C SER A 10 36.62 -1.00 40.47
N ILE A 11 36.33 -2.20 40.03
CA ILE A 11 35.86 -2.44 38.64
C ILE A 11 34.38 -2.07 38.60
N VAL A 12 34.05 -0.94 37.95
CA VAL A 12 32.67 -0.53 37.62
C VAL A 12 32.27 -1.24 36.35
N LEU A 13 31.43 -2.25 36.48
CA LEU A 13 30.84 -3.00 35.38
C LEU A 13 29.68 -2.18 34.78
N PHE A 14 29.95 -1.46 33.69
CA PHE A 14 28.93 -0.73 32.94
C PHE A 14 28.12 -1.74 32.12
N LEU A 15 26.96 -2.13 32.63
CA LEU A 15 25.96 -2.89 31.87
C LEU A 15 25.33 -1.96 30.81
N PHE A 16 25.83 -2.04 29.58
CA PHE A 16 25.18 -1.44 28.41
C PHE A 16 23.89 -2.20 28.10
N SER A 17 22.78 -1.69 28.63
CA SER A 17 21.45 -2.16 28.23
C SER A 17 21.18 -1.72 26.77
N PHE A 18 21.41 -2.61 25.81
CA PHE A 18 21.00 -2.42 24.41
C PHE A 18 19.47 -2.52 24.36
N SER A 19 18.80 -1.39 24.45
CA SER A 19 17.36 -1.31 24.12
C SER A 19 17.19 -1.55 22.63
N LEU A 20 16.74 -2.76 22.25
CA LEU A 20 16.24 -3.06 20.92
C LEU A 20 14.98 -2.21 20.70
N LEU A 21 15.15 -1.04 20.12
CA LEU A 21 14.05 -0.28 19.54
C LEU A 21 13.51 -1.13 18.37
N SER A 22 12.45 -1.90 18.62
CA SER A 22 11.62 -2.44 17.55
C SER A 22 11.03 -1.26 16.78
N SER A 23 11.64 -0.91 15.66
CA SER A 23 11.02 -0.04 14.67
C SER A 23 9.76 -0.77 14.18
N ALA A 24 8.59 -0.38 14.66
CA ALA A 24 7.36 -0.67 13.96
C ALA A 24 7.54 -0.11 12.56
N ALA A 25 7.52 -0.97 11.54
CA ALA A 25 7.61 -0.54 10.16
C ALA A 25 6.47 0.45 9.92
N ASP A 26 6.80 1.71 9.68
CA ASP A 26 5.82 2.75 9.36
C ASP A 26 5.05 2.29 8.13
N VAL A 27 3.74 2.12 8.28
CA VAL A 27 2.86 1.80 7.15
C VAL A 27 2.93 2.96 6.17
N PRO A 28 3.30 2.72 4.90
CA PRO A 28 3.42 3.80 3.94
C PRO A 28 2.13 4.62 3.88
N VAL A 29 2.25 5.94 3.98
CA VAL A 29 1.12 6.86 3.74
C VAL A 29 0.74 6.75 2.27
N GLY A 30 -0.53 6.56 1.95
CA GLY A 30 -1.00 6.28 0.58
C GLY A 30 -0.44 7.22 -0.48
N CYS A 31 -0.33 8.52 -0.16
CA CYS A 31 0.21 9.52 -1.09
C CYS A 31 1.73 9.49 -1.27
N SER A 32 2.49 8.71 -0.48
CA SER A 32 3.93 8.55 -0.64
C SER A 32 4.32 7.37 -1.54
N VAL A 33 3.37 6.47 -1.84
CA VAL A 33 3.62 5.25 -2.62
C VAL A 33 3.73 5.56 -4.12
N LEU A 34 2.85 6.41 -4.63
CA LEU A 34 2.84 6.85 -6.03
C LEU A 34 2.95 8.36 -6.10
N THR A 35 3.69 8.85 -7.08
CA THR A 35 3.90 10.28 -7.30
C THR A 35 2.98 10.83 -8.39
N GLN A 36 2.68 12.13 -8.35
CA GLN A 36 1.90 12.81 -9.39
C GLN A 36 2.46 12.59 -10.81
N PRO A 37 3.77 12.67 -11.08
CA PRO A 37 4.33 12.37 -12.41
C PRO A 37 4.07 10.92 -12.86
N GLN A 38 4.16 9.93 -11.96
CA GLN A 38 3.85 8.54 -12.30
C GLN A 38 2.38 8.38 -12.69
N ILE A 39 1.47 8.99 -11.94
CA ILE A 39 0.04 8.99 -12.27
C ILE A 39 -0.20 9.67 -13.63
N ALA A 40 0.39 10.85 -13.86
CA ALA A 40 0.25 11.56 -15.12
C ALA A 40 0.76 10.75 -16.31
N ALA A 41 1.92 10.12 -16.17
CA ALA A 41 2.51 9.27 -17.21
C ALA A 41 1.62 8.05 -17.52
N ALA A 42 1.09 7.37 -16.49
CA ALA A 42 0.24 6.19 -16.66
C ALA A 42 -1.14 6.54 -17.26
N THR A 43 -1.70 7.68 -16.90
CA THR A 43 -3.05 8.11 -17.33
C THR A 43 -3.07 8.88 -18.65
N GLY A 44 -1.92 9.42 -19.07
CA GLY A 44 -1.80 10.29 -20.24
C GLY A 44 -2.43 11.68 -20.06
N VAL A 45 -2.77 12.09 -18.82
CA VAL A 45 -3.35 13.40 -18.53
C VAL A 45 -2.67 14.08 -17.35
N THR A 46 -2.70 15.39 -17.33
CA THR A 46 -2.28 16.16 -16.16
C THR A 46 -3.26 15.91 -15.01
N VAL A 47 -2.74 15.58 -13.85
CA VAL A 47 -3.53 15.32 -12.63
C VAL A 47 -3.14 16.32 -11.53
N SER A 48 -4.05 16.52 -10.59
CA SER A 48 -3.76 17.29 -9.36
C SER A 48 -2.72 16.56 -8.49
N PRO A 49 -2.04 17.24 -7.57
CA PRO A 49 -1.29 16.58 -6.52
C PRO A 49 -2.16 15.57 -5.78
N GLY A 50 -1.53 14.49 -5.29
CA GLY A 50 -2.23 13.49 -4.51
C GLY A 50 -2.76 14.06 -3.20
N ALA A 51 -4.01 13.74 -2.88
CA ALA A 51 -4.66 14.14 -1.64
C ALA A 51 -5.16 12.90 -0.88
N PRO A 52 -4.96 12.84 0.46
CA PRO A 52 -5.53 11.77 1.27
C PRO A 52 -7.06 11.77 1.18
N ILE A 53 -7.66 10.57 1.11
CA ILE A 53 -9.11 10.37 1.16
C ILE A 53 -9.46 9.36 2.24
N SER A 54 -10.43 9.70 3.10
CA SER A 54 -10.98 8.83 4.16
C SER A 54 -9.98 8.36 5.23
N ALA A 55 -8.74 8.03 4.87
CA ALA A 55 -7.68 7.58 5.78
C ALA A 55 -6.29 7.97 5.25
N PRO A 56 -5.27 8.10 6.11
CA PRO A 56 -3.89 8.39 5.66
C PRO A 56 -3.32 7.36 4.70
N THR A 57 -3.83 6.14 4.73
CA THR A 57 -3.43 5.03 3.85
C THR A 57 -4.08 5.05 2.47
N SER A 58 -4.91 6.04 2.19
CA SER A 58 -5.58 6.22 0.90
C SER A 58 -5.23 7.55 0.29
N CYS A 59 -4.92 7.56 -1.02
CA CYS A 59 -4.61 8.75 -1.79
C CYS A 59 -5.40 8.80 -3.10
N GLN A 60 -5.80 10.00 -3.51
CA GLN A 60 -6.49 10.23 -4.78
C GLN A 60 -5.78 11.29 -5.61
N TRP A 61 -5.72 11.05 -6.91
CA TRP A 61 -5.32 12.00 -7.94
C TRP A 61 -6.47 12.14 -8.95
N SER A 62 -6.68 13.33 -9.46
CA SER A 62 -7.74 13.59 -10.44
C SER A 62 -7.32 14.61 -11.49
N GLY A 63 -7.83 14.46 -12.71
CA GLY A 63 -7.58 15.38 -13.83
C GLY A 63 -8.34 14.96 -15.08
N SER A 64 -8.87 15.94 -15.82
CA SER A 64 -9.57 15.69 -17.10
C SER A 64 -10.64 14.59 -17.04
N GLY A 65 -11.43 14.54 -15.96
CA GLY A 65 -12.45 13.51 -15.75
C GLY A 65 -11.92 12.13 -15.38
N LYS A 66 -10.61 11.96 -15.23
CA LYS A 66 -9.95 10.74 -14.77
C LYS A 66 -9.71 10.82 -13.25
N ILE A 67 -9.87 9.68 -12.57
CA ILE A 67 -9.59 9.56 -11.14
C ILE A 67 -8.75 8.29 -10.93
N VAL A 68 -7.70 8.42 -10.15
CA VAL A 68 -6.90 7.31 -9.65
C VAL A 68 -6.92 7.34 -8.14
N THR A 69 -7.17 6.19 -7.50
CA THR A 69 -7.02 6.05 -6.05
C THR A 69 -6.06 4.89 -5.74
N LEU A 70 -5.23 5.09 -4.73
CA LEU A 70 -4.46 4.03 -4.10
C LEU A 70 -4.98 3.88 -2.67
N THR A 71 -5.28 2.66 -2.24
CA THR A 71 -5.67 2.35 -0.87
C THR A 71 -4.84 1.19 -0.34
N ILE A 72 -4.13 1.40 0.76
CA ILE A 72 -3.39 0.35 1.47
C ILE A 72 -4.31 -0.22 2.54
N ARG A 73 -4.55 -1.54 2.48
CA ARG A 73 -5.43 -2.23 3.42
C ARG A 73 -4.81 -2.29 4.80
N GLN A 74 -5.62 -1.98 5.80
CA GLN A 74 -5.26 -2.12 7.21
C GLN A 74 -5.99 -3.32 7.82
N PRO A 75 -5.49 -3.91 8.93
CA PRO A 75 -6.24 -4.90 9.68
C PRO A 75 -7.63 -4.38 10.03
N LEU A 76 -8.66 -5.19 9.86
CA LEU A 76 -10.04 -4.82 10.12
C LEU A 76 -10.79 -5.97 10.78
N ALA A 77 -11.47 -5.69 11.89
CA ALA A 77 -12.30 -6.66 12.61
C ALA A 77 -11.57 -8.00 12.90
N GLY A 78 -10.32 -7.94 13.33
CA GLY A 78 -9.50 -9.11 13.64
C GLY A 78 -8.92 -9.85 12.42
N LYS A 79 -9.19 -9.38 11.19
CA LYS A 79 -8.64 -9.96 9.96
C LYS A 79 -7.40 -9.20 9.51
N SER A 80 -6.37 -9.94 9.13
CA SER A 80 -5.20 -9.37 8.46
C SER A 80 -5.57 -8.84 7.06
N PRO A 81 -4.75 -7.96 6.46
CA PRO A 81 -4.93 -7.56 5.06
C PRO A 81 -4.98 -8.75 4.09
N VAL A 82 -4.17 -9.79 4.34
CA VAL A 82 -4.12 -11.00 3.53
C VAL A 82 -5.42 -11.81 3.64
N ASP A 83 -6.01 -11.92 4.84
CA ASP A 83 -7.31 -12.59 5.01
C ASP A 83 -8.41 -11.84 4.27
N GLN A 84 -8.40 -10.50 4.36
CA GLN A 84 -9.33 -9.65 3.61
C GLN A 84 -9.18 -9.81 2.10
N PHE A 85 -7.92 -9.94 1.59
CA PHE A 85 -7.64 -10.22 0.19
C PHE A 85 -8.23 -11.55 -0.25
N ASN A 86 -7.99 -12.62 0.51
CA ASN A 86 -8.47 -13.96 0.20
C ASN A 86 -10.00 -14.04 0.21
N ASP A 87 -10.64 -13.35 1.16
CA ASP A 87 -12.10 -13.25 1.24
C ASP A 87 -12.67 -12.49 0.05
N ALA A 88 -12.07 -11.34 -0.31
CA ALA A 88 -12.53 -10.51 -1.42
C ALA A 88 -12.39 -11.22 -2.77
N LYS A 89 -11.31 -11.99 -2.97
CA LYS A 89 -11.05 -12.76 -4.19
C LYS A 89 -12.11 -13.84 -4.43
N LYS A 90 -12.69 -14.40 -3.36
CA LYS A 90 -13.72 -15.46 -3.43
C LYS A 90 -15.14 -14.92 -3.43
N LYS A 91 -15.32 -13.65 -3.10
CA LYS A 91 -16.65 -13.07 -2.84
C LYS A 91 -17.31 -12.66 -4.15
N THR A 92 -18.51 -13.20 -4.36
CA THR A 92 -19.42 -12.73 -5.42
C THR A 92 -20.42 -11.75 -4.79
N LEU A 93 -20.50 -10.55 -5.32
CA LEU A 93 -21.48 -9.53 -4.91
C LEU A 93 -22.26 -9.04 -6.13
N PRO A 94 -23.56 -8.71 -5.99
CA PRO A 94 -24.31 -8.08 -7.06
C PRO A 94 -23.61 -6.81 -7.56
N GLY A 95 -23.44 -6.69 -8.88
CA GLY A 95 -22.77 -5.53 -9.50
C GLY A 95 -21.25 -5.47 -9.33
N ILE A 96 -20.64 -6.51 -8.78
CA ILE A 96 -19.17 -6.64 -8.66
C ILE A 96 -18.74 -7.94 -9.31
N THR A 97 -17.80 -7.85 -10.25
CA THR A 97 -17.14 -9.00 -10.84
C THR A 97 -15.65 -8.97 -10.60
N THR A 98 -15.03 -10.13 -10.50
CA THR A 98 -13.58 -10.26 -10.31
C THR A 98 -12.97 -11.08 -11.44
N GLU A 99 -11.72 -10.79 -11.78
CA GLU A 99 -10.94 -11.51 -12.78
C GLU A 99 -9.50 -11.66 -12.30
N PRO A 100 -8.89 -12.83 -12.38
CA PRO A 100 -7.49 -13.01 -12.00
C PRO A 100 -6.57 -12.06 -12.77
N ALA A 101 -5.54 -11.54 -12.10
CA ALA A 101 -4.48 -10.74 -12.71
C ALA A 101 -3.13 -11.41 -12.44
N SER A 102 -2.18 -11.24 -13.36
CA SER A 102 -0.84 -11.80 -13.26
C SER A 102 0.25 -10.75 -13.49
N GLY A 103 1.47 -11.02 -12.98
CA GLY A 103 2.64 -10.18 -13.18
C GLY A 103 2.63 -8.88 -12.36
N VAL A 104 1.90 -8.87 -11.23
CA VAL A 104 1.92 -7.79 -10.24
C VAL A 104 1.85 -8.40 -8.85
N GLY A 105 2.81 -8.05 -7.97
CA GLY A 105 2.89 -8.62 -6.63
C GLY A 105 3.07 -10.13 -6.63
N ASP A 106 2.66 -10.76 -5.56
CA ASP A 106 2.69 -12.22 -5.40
C ASP A 106 1.37 -12.87 -5.85
N ASP A 107 0.26 -12.12 -5.73
CA ASP A 107 -1.07 -12.49 -6.21
C ASP A 107 -1.89 -11.21 -6.44
N ALA A 108 -2.77 -11.23 -7.44
CA ALA A 108 -3.61 -10.09 -7.76
C ALA A 108 -4.91 -10.50 -8.46
N PHE A 109 -5.94 -9.65 -8.37
CA PHE A 109 -7.17 -9.76 -9.14
C PHE A 109 -7.75 -8.40 -9.45
N TYR A 110 -8.36 -8.30 -10.64
CA TYR A 110 -9.19 -7.15 -10.99
C TYR A 110 -10.55 -7.24 -10.29
N ILE A 111 -11.08 -6.07 -9.95
CA ILE A 111 -12.44 -5.91 -9.46
C ILE A 111 -13.12 -4.84 -10.30
N PHE A 112 -14.28 -5.19 -10.86
CA PHE A 112 -15.07 -4.30 -11.71
C PHE A 112 -16.33 -3.89 -10.98
N TYR A 113 -16.55 -2.59 -10.93
CA TYR A 113 -17.72 -2.00 -10.30
C TYR A 113 -18.72 -1.62 -11.39
N ALA A 114 -19.78 -2.40 -11.54
CA ALA A 114 -20.93 -2.03 -12.35
C ALA A 114 -21.85 -1.14 -11.51
N GLY A 115 -21.78 0.15 -11.72
CA GLY A 115 -22.61 1.05 -10.92
C GLY A 115 -22.82 2.40 -11.59
N GLN A 116 -24.01 2.89 -11.37
CA GLN A 116 -24.55 4.15 -11.78
C GLN A 116 -23.49 5.26 -11.72
N ASN A 117 -23.13 5.83 -12.85
CA ASN A 117 -22.29 7.00 -13.07
C ASN A 117 -20.76 6.87 -12.90
N ARG A 118 -20.20 5.76 -12.44
CA ARG A 118 -18.75 5.57 -12.35
C ARG A 118 -18.35 4.11 -12.50
N ALA A 119 -18.50 3.57 -13.71
CA ALA A 119 -17.86 2.30 -14.02
C ALA A 119 -16.35 2.45 -13.76
N GLY A 120 -15.79 1.58 -12.92
CA GLY A 120 -14.39 1.63 -12.52
C GLY A 120 -13.75 0.25 -12.52
N CYS A 121 -12.45 0.23 -12.66
CA CYS A 121 -11.61 -0.95 -12.52
C CYS A 121 -10.68 -0.75 -11.33
N GLY A 122 -10.70 -1.70 -10.39
CA GLY A 122 -9.70 -1.81 -9.32
C GLY A 122 -8.79 -2.99 -9.60
N LEU A 123 -7.51 -2.85 -9.25
CA LEU A 123 -6.56 -3.96 -9.18
C LEU A 123 -6.12 -4.12 -7.73
N VAL A 124 -6.54 -5.21 -7.11
CA VAL A 124 -6.16 -5.57 -5.74
C VAL A 124 -4.94 -6.47 -5.80
N VAL A 125 -3.91 -6.10 -5.07
CA VAL A 125 -2.60 -6.74 -5.09
C VAL A 125 -2.18 -7.16 -3.69
N LYS A 126 -1.68 -8.38 -3.56
CA LYS A 126 -0.98 -8.88 -2.39
C LYS A 126 0.53 -8.89 -2.67
N LYS A 127 1.31 -8.32 -1.75
CA LYS A 127 2.78 -8.36 -1.76
C LYS A 127 3.29 -8.62 -0.35
N GLY A 128 3.85 -9.81 -0.10
CA GLY A 128 4.17 -10.26 1.25
C GLY A 128 2.94 -10.27 2.15
N THR A 129 3.00 -9.53 3.24
CA THR A 129 1.89 -9.32 4.18
C THR A 129 1.04 -8.09 3.86
N SER A 130 1.48 -7.28 2.90
CA SER A 130 0.80 -6.07 2.48
C SER A 130 -0.24 -6.35 1.40
N VAL A 131 -1.34 -5.61 1.46
CA VAL A 131 -2.38 -5.61 0.43
C VAL A 131 -2.75 -4.18 0.11
N PHE A 132 -2.82 -3.86 -1.17
CA PHE A 132 -3.26 -2.55 -1.64
C PHE A 132 -4.16 -2.68 -2.86
N GLU A 133 -4.90 -1.63 -3.15
CA GLU A 133 -5.77 -1.52 -4.34
C GLU A 133 -5.44 -0.25 -5.10
N VAL A 134 -5.22 -0.37 -6.42
CA VAL A 134 -5.20 0.76 -7.34
C VAL A 134 -6.51 0.75 -8.10
N ARG A 135 -7.32 1.80 -7.95
CA ARG A 135 -8.61 1.93 -8.62
C ARG A 135 -8.60 3.11 -9.56
N VAL A 136 -9.15 2.93 -10.74
CA VAL A 136 -9.21 3.95 -11.79
C VAL A 136 -10.62 4.13 -12.31
N TYR A 137 -10.98 5.37 -12.66
CA TYR A 137 -12.27 5.77 -13.20
C TYR A 137 -12.09 6.71 -14.39
N GLY A 138 -13.10 6.75 -15.26
CA GLY A 138 -13.11 7.63 -16.42
C GLY A 138 -12.32 7.10 -17.61
N PHE A 139 -12.05 5.79 -17.65
CA PHE A 139 -11.39 5.07 -18.73
C PHE A 139 -12.32 4.02 -19.33
N ASP A 140 -12.10 3.64 -20.61
CA ASP A 140 -12.64 2.39 -21.08
C ASP A 140 -11.99 1.19 -20.36
N LEU A 141 -12.58 0.01 -20.48
CA LEU A 141 -12.14 -1.15 -19.71
C LEU A 141 -10.70 -1.58 -20.02
N ALA A 142 -10.30 -1.52 -21.28
CA ALA A 142 -8.95 -1.94 -21.70
C ALA A 142 -7.88 -0.97 -21.15
N GLN A 143 -8.14 0.33 -21.28
CA GLN A 143 -7.31 1.38 -20.71
C GLN A 143 -7.25 1.28 -19.19
N ALA A 144 -8.40 1.07 -18.53
CA ALA A 144 -8.48 0.95 -17.07
C ALA A 144 -7.62 -0.21 -16.56
N LYS A 145 -7.66 -1.38 -17.20
CA LYS A 145 -6.79 -2.52 -16.88
C LYS A 145 -5.31 -2.17 -17.08
N THR A 146 -4.96 -1.52 -18.16
CA THR A 146 -3.57 -1.13 -18.46
C THR A 146 -3.04 -0.13 -17.43
N VAL A 147 -3.79 0.95 -17.16
CA VAL A 147 -3.41 2.00 -16.21
C VAL A 147 -3.27 1.43 -14.80
N SER A 148 -4.28 0.70 -14.32
CA SER A 148 -4.24 0.12 -12.98
C SER A 148 -3.09 -0.87 -12.81
N LYS A 149 -2.78 -1.67 -13.85
CA LYS A 149 -1.66 -2.62 -13.82
C LYS A 149 -0.29 -1.92 -13.80
N THR A 150 -0.12 -0.87 -14.61
CA THR A 150 1.12 -0.07 -14.62
C THR A 150 1.38 0.53 -13.23
N LEU A 151 0.40 1.23 -12.69
CA LEU A 151 0.52 1.87 -11.39
C LEU A 151 0.68 0.86 -10.25
N ALA A 152 0.00 -0.27 -10.31
CA ALA A 152 0.13 -1.31 -9.30
C ALA A 152 1.52 -1.98 -9.30
N LYS A 153 2.20 -2.10 -10.45
CA LYS A 153 3.59 -2.55 -10.52
C LYS A 153 4.54 -1.57 -9.83
N GLU A 154 4.35 -0.27 -10.09
CA GLU A 154 5.16 0.78 -9.45
C GLU A 154 4.91 0.83 -7.93
N ALA A 155 3.65 0.69 -7.51
CA ALA A 155 3.30 0.61 -6.11
C ALA A 155 3.91 -0.63 -5.43
N ALA A 156 3.80 -1.82 -6.05
CA ALA A 156 4.32 -3.07 -5.50
C ALA A 156 5.84 -3.05 -5.24
N ALA A 157 6.58 -2.20 -5.95
CA ALA A 157 8.02 -2.02 -5.74
C ALA A 157 8.36 -1.25 -4.44
N LYS A 158 7.35 -0.73 -3.73
CA LYS A 158 7.49 -0.01 -2.46
C LYS A 158 7.16 -0.87 -1.23
N PHE A 159 6.69 -2.09 -1.43
CA PHE A 159 6.37 -3.09 -0.41
C PHE A 159 7.32 -4.29 -0.51
#